data_904ac1f1be3ad42321ef20a160f33f7f
#
_entry.id   904ac1f1be3ad42321ef20a160f33f7f
#
_cell.length_a   1.000
_cell.length_b   1.000
_cell.length_c   1.000
_cell.angle_alpha   90.00
_cell.angle_beta   90.00
_cell.angle_gamma   90.00
#
_symmetry.space_group_name_H-M   'P 1'
#
loop_
_entity.id
_entity.type
_entity.pdbx_description
1 polymer ?
#
loop_
_entity_poly.entity_id
_entity_poly.type
_entity_poly.pdbx_seq_one_letter_code
_entity_poly.pdbx_strand_id
1 'polypeptide(L)'
;MRISIIFHSVCANNYLVAKTFYESFKKRGQSVSLFRVADPDWIEQKDVPLAAKENLKNMMGLPMATPEVMLESDLIIMGSPTYFGNVSAEMKAYMDLSAKYWVKAQLAGKKIAAFTSAGNPQGGGDLCLQEIHTFGMYMGMLCMPVPTTLIPGENIHPFGIIYYSYSKYGEKLDPKTQTAIEKFSEHLIR
;
A
#
# COMPACT_ATOMS: atom_id res chain seq x y z
N MET A 1 -12.80 -13.75 2.03
CA MET A 1 -11.43 -13.57 1.49
C MET A 1 -10.57 -13.00 2.61
N ARG A 2 -9.35 -13.52 2.79
CA ARG A 2 -8.35 -13.00 3.74
C ARG A 2 -7.50 -11.96 3.02
N ILE A 3 -7.51 -10.74 3.53
CA ILE A 3 -6.82 -9.61 2.93
C ILE A 3 -5.74 -9.13 3.88
N SER A 4 -4.52 -8.98 3.39
CA SER A 4 -3.44 -8.33 4.13
C SER A 4 -3.00 -7.06 3.44
N ILE A 5 -3.00 -5.97 4.18
CA ILE A 5 -2.49 -4.68 3.73
C ILE A 5 -1.11 -4.51 4.36
N ILE A 6 -0.08 -4.47 3.52
CA ILE A 6 1.32 -4.42 3.92
C ILE A 6 1.92 -3.12 3.38
N PHE A 7 2.45 -2.28 4.23
CA PHE A 7 2.95 -0.99 3.78
C PHE A 7 4.17 -0.50 4.56
N HIS A 8 4.96 0.33 3.90
CA HIS A 8 5.95 1.20 4.52
C HIS A 8 5.47 2.65 4.50
N SER A 9 5.78 3.42 5.55
CA SER A 9 5.44 4.84 5.63
C SER A 9 6.32 5.57 6.65
N VAL A 10 6.94 6.66 6.25
CA VAL A 10 7.77 7.51 7.12
C VAL A 10 6.93 8.59 7.81
N CYS A 11 6.08 9.30 7.03
CA CYS A 11 5.32 10.46 7.48
C CYS A 11 3.81 10.19 7.60
N ALA A 12 3.40 8.94 7.81
CA ALA A 12 2.02 8.45 7.88
C ALA A 12 1.18 8.63 6.59
N ASN A 13 1.74 9.11 5.46
CA ASN A 13 0.98 9.26 4.22
C ASN A 13 0.45 7.92 3.69
N ASN A 14 1.30 6.91 3.55
CA ASN A 14 0.87 5.57 3.16
C ASN A 14 0.04 4.87 4.23
N TYR A 15 0.26 5.20 5.51
CA TYR A 15 -0.60 4.70 6.58
C TYR A 15 -2.05 5.14 6.38
N LEU A 16 -2.31 6.39 6.01
CA LEU A 16 -3.65 6.89 5.73
C LEU A 16 -4.31 6.15 4.57
N VAL A 17 -3.57 5.90 3.48
CA VAL A 17 -4.06 5.11 2.34
C VAL A 17 -4.39 3.69 2.79
N ALA A 18 -3.46 3.03 3.50
CA ALA A 18 -3.62 1.69 4.02
C ALA A 18 -4.81 1.56 5.00
N LYS A 19 -4.95 2.53 5.92
CA LYS A 19 -6.07 2.62 6.86
C LYS A 19 -7.41 2.75 6.13
N THR A 20 -7.48 3.57 5.08
CA THR A 20 -8.70 3.75 4.29
C THR A 20 -9.08 2.46 3.56
N PHE A 21 -8.12 1.73 2.99
CA PHE A 21 -8.37 0.38 2.46
C PHE A 21 -8.89 -0.57 3.54
N TYR A 22 -8.25 -0.59 4.70
CA TYR A 22 -8.66 -1.43 5.83
C TYR A 22 -10.11 -1.15 6.25
N GLU A 23 -10.46 0.11 6.46
CA GLU A 23 -11.81 0.52 6.84
C GLU A 23 -12.84 0.16 5.75
N SER A 24 -12.47 0.36 4.48
CA SER A 24 -13.31 0.01 3.33
C SER A 24 -13.61 -1.49 3.25
N PHE A 25 -12.61 -2.35 3.44
CA PHE A 25 -12.82 -3.80 3.46
C PHE A 25 -13.58 -4.27 4.70
N LYS A 26 -13.30 -3.70 5.87
CA LYS A 26 -14.04 -3.99 7.12
C LYS A 26 -15.52 -3.68 6.98
N LYS A 27 -15.87 -2.52 6.44
CA LYS A 27 -17.25 -2.11 6.17
C LYS A 27 -17.98 -3.08 5.24
N ARG A 28 -17.23 -3.80 4.38
CA ARG A 28 -17.76 -4.81 3.45
C ARG A 28 -17.68 -6.24 3.99
N GLY A 29 -17.44 -6.42 5.30
CA GLY A 29 -17.44 -7.73 5.96
C GLY A 29 -16.25 -8.62 5.61
N GLN A 30 -15.16 -8.06 5.05
CA GLN A 30 -13.98 -8.85 4.73
C GLN A 30 -13.08 -9.08 5.96
N SER A 31 -12.39 -10.23 5.96
CA SER A 31 -11.32 -10.49 6.93
C SER A 31 -10.06 -9.76 6.46
N VAL A 32 -9.73 -8.64 7.09
CA VAL A 32 -8.61 -7.79 6.70
C VAL A 32 -7.70 -7.49 7.90
N SER A 33 -6.40 -7.51 7.65
CA SER A 33 -5.36 -7.16 8.62
C SER A 33 -4.41 -6.13 8.02
N LEU A 34 -3.85 -5.28 8.88
CA LEU A 34 -2.98 -4.17 8.52
C LEU A 34 -1.61 -4.37 9.16
N PHE A 35 -0.55 -4.34 8.36
CA PHE A 35 0.82 -4.58 8.78
C PHE A 35 1.75 -3.48 8.25
N ARG A 36 2.65 -3.01 9.11
CA ARG A 36 3.73 -2.13 8.67
C ARG A 36 5.01 -2.91 8.39
N VAL A 37 5.77 -2.47 7.39
CA VAL A 37 7.14 -2.96 7.16
C VAL A 37 8.06 -2.39 8.24
N ALA A 38 9.06 -3.18 8.65
CA ALA A 38 10.06 -2.73 9.59
C ALA A 38 10.89 -1.57 9.00
N ASP A 39 11.12 -0.56 9.80
CA ASP A 39 11.96 0.60 9.50
C ASP A 39 12.87 0.84 10.72
N PRO A 40 14.04 0.18 10.77
CA PRO A 40 14.93 0.25 11.92
C PRO A 40 15.58 1.63 12.07
N ASP A 41 15.68 2.38 10.99
CA ASP A 41 16.29 3.71 10.95
C ASP A 41 15.26 4.85 11.06
N TRP A 42 14.00 4.49 11.35
CA TRP A 42 12.95 5.49 11.49
C TRP A 42 13.25 6.47 12.63
N ILE A 43 13.28 7.75 12.27
CA ILE A 43 13.53 8.84 13.23
C ILE A 43 12.22 9.60 13.44
N GLU A 44 11.85 9.79 14.71
CA GLU A 44 10.68 10.59 15.05
C GLU A 44 10.85 12.04 14.56
N GLN A 45 9.92 12.47 13.73
CA GLN A 45 9.88 13.82 13.18
C GLN A 45 9.43 14.80 14.28
N LYS A 46 10.25 15.82 14.59
CA LYS A 46 9.96 16.76 15.70
C LYS A 46 8.86 17.77 15.39
N ASP A 47 8.83 18.27 14.15
CA ASP A 47 7.93 19.36 13.72
C ASP A 47 6.75 18.84 12.89
N VAL A 48 6.03 17.84 13.43
CA VAL A 48 4.89 17.22 12.76
C VAL A 48 3.59 17.81 13.31
N PRO A 49 2.60 18.15 12.47
CA PRO A 49 1.28 18.56 12.92
C PRO A 49 0.64 17.53 13.87
N LEU A 50 -0.17 18.02 14.84
CA LEU A 50 -0.75 17.15 15.87
C LEU A 50 -1.53 15.95 15.29
N ALA A 51 -2.33 16.18 14.26
CA ALA A 51 -3.09 15.12 13.60
C ALA A 51 -2.19 14.06 12.96
N ALA A 52 -1.06 14.45 12.38
CA ALA A 52 -0.08 13.53 11.83
C ALA A 52 0.69 12.77 12.93
N LYS A 53 0.95 13.40 14.08
CA LYS A 53 1.55 12.72 15.26
C LYS A 53 0.66 11.59 15.76
N GLU A 54 -0.64 11.80 15.82
CA GLU A 54 -1.59 10.75 16.20
C GLU A 54 -1.57 9.59 15.19
N ASN A 55 -1.58 9.89 13.90
CA ASN A 55 -1.49 8.88 12.86
C ASN A 55 -0.16 8.11 12.90
N LEU A 56 0.96 8.78 13.16
CA LEU A 56 2.26 8.13 13.37
C LEU A 56 2.24 7.19 14.58
N LYS A 57 1.68 7.63 15.70
CA LYS A 57 1.53 6.80 16.91
C LYS A 57 0.69 5.54 16.62
N ASN A 58 -0.43 5.71 15.94
CA ASN A 58 -1.30 4.59 15.56
C ASN A 58 -0.60 3.63 14.59
N MET A 59 0.14 4.14 13.62
CA MET A 59 0.96 3.36 12.69
C MET A 59 2.03 2.55 13.43
N MET A 60 2.76 3.16 14.35
CA MET A 60 3.82 2.49 15.10
C MET A 60 3.29 1.39 16.04
N GLY A 61 2.02 1.46 16.45
CA GLY A 61 1.33 0.41 17.20
C GLY A 61 0.90 -0.81 16.37
N LEU A 62 1.02 -0.77 15.03
CA LEU A 62 0.64 -1.90 14.18
C LEU A 62 1.67 -3.04 14.24
N PRO A 63 1.23 -4.29 14.03
CA PRO A 63 2.14 -5.41 13.90
C PRO A 63 3.06 -5.24 12.69
N MET A 64 4.30 -5.71 12.85
CA MET A 64 5.26 -5.74 11.75
C MET A 64 4.93 -6.86 10.77
N ALA A 65 5.04 -6.57 9.48
CA ALA A 65 4.88 -7.55 8.44
C ALA A 65 6.04 -8.55 8.43
N THR A 66 5.71 -9.83 8.48
CA THR A 66 6.65 -10.88 8.11
C THR A 66 6.26 -11.44 6.73
N PRO A 67 7.18 -12.03 5.96
CA PRO A 67 6.85 -12.59 4.65
C PRO A 67 5.77 -13.68 4.70
N GLU A 68 5.61 -14.37 5.85
CA GLU A 68 4.60 -15.39 6.09
C GLU A 68 3.16 -14.84 5.96
N VAL A 69 2.96 -13.56 6.27
CA VAL A 69 1.65 -12.88 6.12
C VAL A 69 1.11 -13.04 4.70
N MET A 70 1.97 -12.99 3.68
CA MET A 70 1.54 -13.17 2.29
C MET A 70 1.07 -14.61 2.00
N LEU A 71 1.65 -15.62 2.65
CA LEU A 71 1.22 -17.02 2.47
C LEU A 71 -0.22 -17.24 2.94
N GLU A 72 -0.62 -16.55 3.99
CA GLU A 72 -1.94 -16.69 4.60
C GLU A 72 -3.03 -15.86 3.90
N SER A 73 -2.65 -14.99 2.97
CA SER A 73 -3.55 -14.04 2.30
C SER A 73 -4.08 -14.59 0.98
N ASP A 74 -5.30 -14.22 0.63
CA ASP A 74 -5.88 -14.42 -0.70
C ASP A 74 -5.63 -13.19 -1.58
N LEU A 75 -5.63 -11.99 -0.97
CA LEU A 75 -5.34 -10.71 -1.58
C LEU A 75 -4.34 -9.93 -0.74
N ILE A 76 -3.28 -9.49 -1.35
CA ILE A 76 -2.26 -8.61 -0.76
C ILE A 76 -2.44 -7.21 -1.35
N ILE A 77 -2.59 -6.20 -0.48
CA ILE A 77 -2.52 -4.79 -0.86
C ILE A 77 -1.17 -4.27 -0.38
N MET A 78 -0.27 -3.95 -1.30
CA MET A 78 1.08 -3.54 -0.95
C MET A 78 1.31 -2.06 -1.24
N GLY A 79 1.94 -1.35 -0.30
CA GLY A 79 2.16 0.10 -0.42
C GLY A 79 3.51 0.58 0.06
N SER A 80 4.13 1.48 -0.71
CA SER A 80 5.42 2.09 -0.40
C SER A 80 5.40 3.58 -0.72
N PRO A 81 6.11 4.45 0.04
CA PRO A 81 6.40 5.78 -0.47
C PRO A 81 7.29 5.63 -1.71
N THR A 82 7.13 6.55 -2.67
CA THR A 82 8.02 6.55 -3.82
C THR A 82 9.32 7.30 -3.51
N TYR A 83 10.44 6.66 -3.77
CA TYR A 83 11.77 7.24 -3.74
C TYR A 83 12.43 7.05 -5.10
N PHE A 84 12.65 8.17 -5.82
CA PHE A 84 13.28 8.16 -7.15
C PHE A 84 12.61 7.19 -8.14
N GLY A 85 11.28 7.10 -8.11
CA GLY A 85 10.52 6.20 -8.98
C GLY A 85 10.51 4.73 -8.55
N ASN A 86 11.00 4.41 -7.36
CA ASN A 86 11.05 3.04 -6.85
C ASN A 86 10.35 2.93 -5.49
N VAL A 87 10.19 1.71 -4.99
CA VAL A 87 9.79 1.47 -3.61
C VAL A 87 10.89 1.92 -2.65
N SER A 88 10.56 2.14 -1.39
CA SER A 88 11.56 2.43 -0.35
C SER A 88 12.50 1.25 -0.13
N ALA A 89 13.69 1.52 0.42
CA ALA A 89 14.67 0.50 0.78
C ALA A 89 14.08 -0.56 1.72
N GLU A 90 13.27 -0.13 2.70
CA GLU A 90 12.60 -0.98 3.69
C GLU A 90 11.59 -1.92 3.01
N MET A 91 10.78 -1.39 2.08
CA MET A 91 9.85 -2.22 1.31
C MET A 91 10.60 -3.20 0.41
N LYS A 92 11.69 -2.76 -0.23
CA LYS A 92 12.53 -3.66 -1.04
C LYS A 92 13.15 -4.77 -0.20
N ALA A 93 13.67 -4.44 0.99
CA ALA A 93 14.20 -5.45 1.92
C ALA A 93 13.11 -6.47 2.33
N TYR A 94 11.88 -6.00 2.59
CA TYR A 94 10.75 -6.89 2.87
C TYR A 94 10.44 -7.82 1.68
N MET A 95 10.42 -7.30 0.46
CA MET A 95 10.22 -8.11 -0.75
C MET A 95 11.32 -9.16 -0.89
N ASP A 96 12.58 -8.81 -0.64
CA ASP A 96 13.73 -9.71 -0.77
C ASP A 96 13.69 -10.86 0.27
N LEU A 97 13.16 -10.62 1.47
CA LEU A 97 12.92 -11.68 2.45
C LEU A 97 11.95 -12.77 1.96
N SER A 98 11.15 -12.45 0.94
CA SER A 98 10.17 -13.38 0.35
C SER A 98 10.76 -14.30 -0.72
N ALA A 99 12.03 -14.12 -1.10
CA ALA A 99 12.70 -14.93 -2.13
C ALA A 99 12.65 -16.43 -1.84
N LYS A 100 12.66 -16.83 -0.55
CA LYS A 100 12.50 -18.22 -0.11
C LYS A 100 11.19 -18.88 -0.60
N TYR A 101 10.14 -18.10 -0.87
CA TYR A 101 8.84 -18.60 -1.35
C TYR A 101 8.75 -18.68 -2.87
N TRP A 102 9.61 -17.97 -3.58
CA TRP A 102 9.68 -17.98 -5.03
C TRP A 102 10.04 -19.36 -5.58
N VAL A 103 11.05 -20.01 -4.99
CA VAL A 103 11.55 -21.33 -5.45
C VAL A 103 10.45 -22.39 -5.52
N LYS A 104 9.47 -22.34 -4.61
CA LYS A 104 8.35 -23.29 -4.54
C LYS A 104 7.04 -22.70 -5.08
N ALA A 105 7.08 -21.56 -5.74
CA ALA A 105 5.92 -20.86 -6.27
C ALA A 105 4.76 -20.69 -5.24
N GLN A 106 5.10 -20.46 -3.95
CA GLN A 106 4.11 -20.51 -2.86
C GLN A 106 3.12 -19.33 -2.85
N LEU A 107 3.42 -18.27 -3.60
CA LEU A 107 2.53 -17.10 -3.77
C LEU A 107 1.79 -17.15 -5.12
N ALA A 108 2.02 -18.16 -5.95
CA ALA A 108 1.39 -18.28 -7.26
C ALA A 108 -0.14 -18.31 -7.14
N GLY A 109 -0.81 -17.51 -7.99
CA GLY A 109 -2.27 -17.40 -8.04
C GLY A 109 -2.90 -16.50 -6.96
N LYS A 110 -2.14 -16.02 -5.97
CA LYS A 110 -2.64 -15.00 -5.03
C LYS A 110 -2.78 -13.66 -5.73
N LYS A 111 -3.72 -12.83 -5.30
CA LYS A 111 -3.94 -11.50 -5.87
C LYS A 111 -3.03 -10.47 -5.21
N ILE A 112 -2.49 -9.52 -5.99
CA ILE A 112 -1.76 -8.36 -5.49
C ILE A 112 -2.28 -7.08 -6.12
N ALA A 113 -2.52 -6.06 -5.30
CA ALA A 113 -2.83 -4.70 -5.71
C ALA A 113 -1.84 -3.73 -5.04
N ALA A 114 -1.65 -2.56 -5.64
CA ALA A 114 -0.62 -1.62 -5.23
C ALA A 114 -1.17 -0.23 -4.90
N PHE A 115 -0.48 0.45 -3.98
CA PHE A 115 -0.65 1.89 -3.75
C PHE A 115 0.69 2.55 -3.39
N THR A 116 0.77 3.85 -3.57
CA THR A 116 1.94 4.65 -3.21
C THR A 116 1.55 6.06 -2.77
N SER A 117 2.45 6.73 -2.07
CA SER A 117 2.41 8.18 -1.90
C SER A 117 3.62 8.83 -2.56
N ALA A 118 3.39 9.95 -3.24
CA ALA A 118 4.40 10.77 -3.87
C ALA A 118 4.26 12.23 -3.40
N GLY A 119 5.35 12.98 -3.47
CA GLY A 119 5.34 14.41 -3.14
C GLY A 119 4.48 15.24 -4.11
N ASN A 120 4.49 14.84 -5.40
CA ASN A 120 3.75 15.52 -6.49
C ASN A 120 3.59 14.54 -7.68
N PRO A 121 2.85 14.91 -8.74
CA PRO A 121 2.63 14.06 -9.91
C PRO A 121 3.90 13.65 -10.67
N GLN A 122 4.98 14.44 -10.59
CA GLN A 122 6.27 14.13 -11.22
C GLN A 122 7.18 13.25 -10.34
N GLY A 123 6.70 12.84 -9.17
CA GLY A 123 7.48 12.08 -8.18
C GLY A 123 7.72 10.60 -8.52
N GLY A 124 7.27 10.11 -9.69
CA GLY A 124 7.51 8.73 -10.12
C GLY A 124 6.65 7.69 -9.39
N GLY A 125 5.46 8.09 -8.91
CA GLY A 125 4.56 7.16 -8.22
C GLY A 125 4.09 6.00 -9.11
N ASP A 126 3.95 6.23 -10.41
CA ASP A 126 3.63 5.22 -11.42
C ASP A 126 4.70 4.12 -11.51
N LEU A 127 5.98 4.50 -11.50
CA LEU A 127 7.11 3.57 -11.51
C LEU A 127 7.14 2.75 -10.22
N CYS A 128 6.91 3.38 -9.06
CA CYS A 128 6.83 2.68 -7.78
C CYS A 128 5.72 1.61 -7.77
N LEU A 129 4.54 1.92 -8.34
CA LEU A 129 3.46 0.94 -8.50
C LEU A 129 3.85 -0.21 -9.42
N GLN A 130 4.56 0.07 -10.52
CA GLN A 130 5.08 -0.94 -11.43
C GLN A 130 6.06 -1.89 -10.74
N GLU A 131 6.95 -1.38 -9.88
CA GLU A 131 7.88 -2.21 -9.10
C GLU A 131 7.14 -3.20 -8.19
N ILE A 132 6.04 -2.76 -7.53
CA ILE A 132 5.21 -3.66 -6.72
C ILE A 132 4.58 -4.75 -7.60
N HIS A 133 4.06 -4.40 -8.77
CA HIS A 133 3.50 -5.38 -9.70
C HIS A 133 4.57 -6.30 -10.30
N THR A 134 5.76 -5.76 -10.60
CA THR A 134 6.90 -6.56 -11.07
C THR A 134 7.26 -7.64 -10.04
N PHE A 135 7.36 -7.27 -8.75
CA PHE A 135 7.52 -8.25 -7.66
C PHE A 135 6.40 -9.30 -7.70
N GLY A 136 5.14 -8.88 -7.79
CA GLY A 136 4.00 -9.80 -7.86
C GLY A 136 4.10 -10.77 -9.04
N MET A 137 4.44 -10.29 -10.23
CA MET A 137 4.61 -11.12 -11.43
C MET A 137 5.73 -12.14 -11.27
N TYR A 138 6.89 -11.77 -10.72
CA TYR A 138 7.98 -12.71 -10.45
C TYR A 138 7.61 -13.77 -9.40
N MET A 139 6.71 -13.42 -8.46
CA MET A 139 6.18 -14.37 -7.47
C MET A 139 5.01 -15.22 -8.00
N GLY A 140 4.59 -15.04 -9.27
CA GLY A 140 3.47 -15.75 -9.89
C GLY A 140 2.09 -15.28 -9.44
N MET A 141 1.99 -14.08 -8.88
CA MET A 141 0.72 -13.51 -8.41
C MET A 141 -0.11 -12.93 -9.56
N LEU A 142 -1.40 -12.80 -9.33
CA LEU A 142 -2.34 -12.12 -10.22
C LEU A 142 -2.34 -10.61 -9.87
N CYS A 143 -1.73 -9.80 -10.71
CA CYS A 143 -1.75 -8.35 -10.56
C CYS A 143 -3.14 -7.80 -10.82
N MET A 144 -3.67 -7.03 -9.88
CA MET A 144 -5.02 -6.47 -9.92
C MET A 144 -4.96 -5.00 -10.35
N PRO A 145 -5.29 -4.69 -11.63
CA PRO A 145 -5.28 -3.32 -12.11
C PRO A 145 -6.49 -2.53 -11.58
N VAL A 146 -6.34 -1.21 -11.53
CA VAL A 146 -7.46 -0.30 -11.32
C VAL A 146 -8.10 0.00 -12.68
N PRO A 147 -9.42 -0.23 -12.87
CA PRO A 147 -10.10 0.27 -14.05
C PRO A 147 -9.98 1.80 -14.09
N THR A 148 -9.35 2.36 -15.14
CA THR A 148 -9.04 3.78 -15.21
C THR A 148 -10.28 4.69 -15.14
N THR A 149 -11.44 4.18 -15.54
CA THR A 149 -12.75 4.84 -15.52
C THR A 149 -13.63 4.40 -14.35
N LEU A 150 -13.02 3.86 -13.28
CA LEU A 150 -13.75 3.35 -12.11
C LEU A 150 -14.63 4.41 -11.42
N ILE A 151 -14.23 5.67 -11.53
CA ILE A 151 -15.01 6.83 -11.11
C ILE A 151 -15.38 7.64 -12.36
N PRO A 152 -16.67 7.85 -12.65
CA PRO A 152 -17.08 8.65 -13.80
C PRO A 152 -16.47 10.06 -13.78
N GLY A 153 -15.88 10.47 -14.90
CA GLY A 153 -15.23 11.77 -15.04
C GLY A 153 -13.83 11.88 -14.46
N GLU A 154 -13.29 10.79 -13.89
CA GLU A 154 -11.96 10.73 -13.31
C GLU A 154 -11.09 9.70 -14.04
N ASN A 155 -9.81 10.02 -14.19
CA ASN A 155 -8.81 9.06 -14.65
C ASN A 155 -7.98 8.61 -13.45
N ILE A 156 -8.08 7.33 -13.08
CA ILE A 156 -7.28 6.72 -12.03
C ILE A 156 -6.11 5.99 -12.69
N HIS A 157 -4.97 5.99 -12.03
CA HIS A 157 -3.78 5.30 -12.56
C HIS A 157 -4.02 3.77 -12.63
N PRO A 158 -3.76 3.10 -13.77
CA PRO A 158 -4.10 1.68 -13.94
C PRO A 158 -3.33 0.74 -13.00
N PHE A 159 -2.13 1.11 -12.58
CA PHE A 159 -1.31 0.26 -11.71
C PHE A 159 -1.68 0.36 -10.22
N GLY A 160 -2.54 1.28 -9.80
CA GLY A 160 -2.90 1.38 -8.38
C GLY A 160 -3.28 2.79 -7.95
N ILE A 161 -3.41 2.97 -6.65
CA ILE A 161 -3.73 4.27 -6.05
C ILE A 161 -2.46 5.07 -5.78
N ILE A 162 -2.40 6.30 -6.28
CA ILE A 162 -1.35 7.27 -5.97
C ILE A 162 -1.95 8.38 -5.13
N TYR A 163 -1.41 8.59 -3.93
CA TYR A 163 -1.72 9.75 -3.11
C TYR A 163 -0.63 10.81 -3.25
N TYR A 164 -0.98 12.02 -3.66
CA TYR A 164 -0.05 13.14 -3.75
C TYR A 164 -0.11 13.99 -2.47
N SER A 165 0.97 13.92 -1.69
CA SER A 165 1.03 14.58 -0.38
C SER A 165 1.33 16.08 -0.45
N TYR A 166 1.92 16.56 -1.55
CA TYR A 166 2.40 17.93 -1.72
C TYR A 166 3.24 18.40 -0.52
N SER A 167 4.16 17.54 -0.08
CA SER A 167 5.05 17.74 1.07
C SER A 167 4.33 17.91 2.42
N LYS A 168 3.06 17.49 2.50
CA LYS A 168 2.33 17.44 3.77
C LYS A 168 2.58 16.12 4.47
N TYR A 169 2.52 16.17 5.78
CA TYR A 169 2.48 14.96 6.60
C TYR A 169 1.10 14.30 6.53
N GLY A 170 1.03 13.04 6.92
CA GLY A 170 -0.18 12.21 6.91
C GLY A 170 -1.23 12.65 7.93
N GLU A 171 -1.86 13.80 7.72
CA GLU A 171 -2.95 14.29 8.54
C GLU A 171 -4.30 13.71 8.13
N LYS A 172 -4.63 13.83 6.86
CA LYS A 172 -5.84 13.27 6.24
C LYS A 172 -5.67 13.10 4.73
N LEU A 173 -6.39 12.15 4.14
CA LEU A 173 -6.50 12.04 2.69
C LEU A 173 -7.48 13.07 2.14
N ASP A 174 -7.26 13.46 0.88
CA ASP A 174 -8.25 14.22 0.13
C ASP A 174 -9.46 13.34 -0.26
N PRO A 175 -10.66 13.94 -0.46
CA PRO A 175 -11.87 13.18 -0.76
C PRO A 175 -11.80 12.36 -2.04
N LYS A 176 -11.03 12.81 -3.05
CA LYS A 176 -10.87 12.11 -4.32
C LYS A 176 -10.12 10.79 -4.11
N THR A 177 -8.99 10.83 -3.41
CA THR A 177 -8.21 9.64 -3.06
C THR A 177 -9.04 8.68 -2.20
N GLN A 178 -9.80 9.17 -1.21
CA GLN A 178 -10.70 8.34 -0.41
C GLN A 178 -11.73 7.61 -1.28
N THR A 179 -12.41 8.33 -2.17
CA THR A 179 -13.40 7.74 -3.09
C THR A 179 -12.76 6.68 -4.00
N ALA A 180 -11.57 6.96 -4.53
CA ALA A 180 -10.85 6.02 -5.38
C ALA A 180 -10.54 4.71 -4.64
N ILE A 181 -10.07 4.79 -3.38
CA ILE A 181 -9.79 3.63 -2.54
C ILE A 181 -11.07 2.83 -2.26
N GLU A 182 -12.17 3.49 -1.91
CA GLU A 182 -13.44 2.83 -1.62
C GLU A 182 -13.98 2.07 -2.84
N LYS A 183 -13.95 2.69 -4.02
CA LYS A 183 -14.38 2.07 -5.28
C LYS A 183 -13.46 0.93 -5.70
N PHE A 184 -12.15 1.11 -5.56
CA PHE A 184 -11.20 0.06 -5.87
C PHE A 184 -11.32 -1.11 -4.90
N SER A 185 -11.51 -0.86 -3.60
CA SER A 185 -11.79 -1.92 -2.62
C SER A 185 -13.04 -2.75 -2.99
N GLU A 186 -14.10 -2.09 -3.45
CA GLU A 186 -15.31 -2.76 -3.95
C GLU A 186 -15.00 -3.63 -5.18
N HIS A 187 -14.21 -3.11 -6.12
CA HIS A 187 -13.82 -3.83 -7.34
C HIS A 187 -12.98 -5.09 -7.02
N LEU A 188 -12.05 -5.01 -6.07
CA LEU A 188 -11.12 -6.09 -5.72
C LEU A 188 -11.79 -7.32 -5.10
N ILE A 189 -12.99 -7.19 -4.54
CA ILE A 189 -13.71 -8.27 -3.86
C ILE A 189 -14.88 -8.86 -4.68
N ARG A 190 -15.08 -8.38 -5.90
CA ARG A 190 -15.98 -8.97 -6.88
C ARG A 190 -15.35 -10.20 -7.50
#